data_1b88b439726778c1850b6ecb1387dc69
#
_entry.id   1b88b439726778c1850b6ecb1387dc69
#
_cell.length_a   1.000
_cell.length_b   1.000
_cell.length_c   1.000
_cell.angle_alpha   90.00
_cell.angle_beta   90.00
_cell.angle_gamma   90.00
#
_symmetry.space_group_name_H-M   'P 1'
#
loop_
_entity.id
_entity.type
_entity.pdbx_description
1 polymer ?
#
loop_
_entity_poly.entity_id
_entity_poly.type
_entity_poly.pdbx_seq_one_letter_code
_entity_poly.pdbx_strand_id
1 'polypeptide(L)'
;MRWLDVVAFVIVWGLALRHGPHTWMWMCGLSLGALSLPFWIVARLQLGRSFTVRAEARHLVTRGLYARLRHPIYIFGGLAYLGAFLALQNWGMLVAYLMFSVLVQGMRARREYQVLEAAFGQAYRDYRSRTWF
;
A
#
# COMPACT_ATOMS: atom_id res chain seq x y z
N MET A 1 12.50 9.72 -3.08
CA MET A 1 11.66 8.51 -3.22
C MET A 1 10.18 8.74 -2.90
N ARG A 2 9.82 9.60 -1.94
CA ARG A 2 8.37 9.86 -1.60
C ARG A 2 7.54 10.42 -2.76
N TRP A 3 8.14 11.17 -3.66
CA TRP A 3 7.47 11.77 -4.82
C TRP A 3 7.38 10.82 -6.01
N LEU A 4 8.30 9.88 -6.16
CA LEU A 4 8.29 8.91 -7.26
C LEU A 4 7.08 7.98 -7.18
N ASP A 5 6.71 7.55 -5.97
CA ASP A 5 5.50 6.73 -5.77
C ASP A 5 4.23 7.48 -6.16
N VAL A 6 4.15 8.79 -5.81
CA VAL A 6 3.01 9.63 -6.16
C VAL A 6 2.96 9.90 -7.67
N VAL A 7 4.11 10.20 -8.27
CA VAL A 7 4.20 10.42 -9.73
C VAL A 7 3.81 9.15 -10.49
N ALA A 8 4.36 7.99 -10.11
CA ALA A 8 3.99 6.71 -10.73
C ALA A 8 2.49 6.42 -10.58
N PHE A 9 1.93 6.70 -9.40
CA PHE A 9 0.51 6.56 -9.13
C PHE A 9 -0.34 7.43 -10.07
N VAL A 10 -0.02 8.72 -10.16
CA VAL A 10 -0.74 9.67 -11.03
C VAL A 10 -0.65 9.26 -12.50
N ILE A 11 0.53 8.80 -12.95
CA ILE A 11 0.72 8.34 -14.33
C ILE A 11 -0.17 7.12 -14.62
N VAL A 12 -0.12 6.09 -13.78
CA VAL A 12 -0.90 4.85 -14.00
C VAL A 12 -2.40 5.14 -14.00
N TRP A 13 -2.87 5.99 -13.07
CA TRP A 13 -4.27 6.39 -13.01
C TRP A 13 -4.68 7.27 -14.20
N GLY A 14 -3.82 8.20 -14.61
CA GLY A 14 -4.04 9.01 -15.80
C GLY A 14 -4.15 8.16 -17.07
N LEU A 15 -3.32 7.14 -17.21
CA LEU A 15 -3.40 6.17 -18.31
C LEU A 15 -4.69 5.34 -18.24
N ALA A 16 -5.10 4.87 -17.05
CA ALA A 16 -6.32 4.10 -16.88
C ALA A 16 -7.58 4.90 -17.23
N LEU A 17 -7.61 6.18 -16.87
CA LEU A 17 -8.72 7.08 -17.21
C LEU A 17 -8.76 7.43 -18.70
N ARG A 18 -7.58 7.64 -19.32
CA ARG A 18 -7.49 8.09 -20.70
C ARG A 18 -7.59 6.96 -21.74
N HIS A 19 -6.99 5.81 -21.45
CA HIS A 19 -6.84 4.70 -22.38
C HIS A 19 -7.60 3.45 -21.99
N GLY A 20 -8.33 3.45 -20.87
CA GLY A 20 -9.14 2.31 -20.46
C GLY A 20 -10.28 2.06 -21.45
N PRO A 21 -10.62 0.80 -21.74
CA PRO A 21 -11.58 0.42 -22.77
C PRO A 21 -13.06 0.66 -22.39
N HIS A 22 -13.34 1.40 -21.33
CA HIS A 22 -14.69 1.77 -20.85
C HIS A 22 -15.69 0.62 -20.71
N THR A 23 -15.19 -0.56 -20.37
CA THR A 23 -16.00 -1.76 -20.11
C THR A 23 -16.45 -1.81 -18.65
N TRP A 24 -17.29 -2.80 -18.30
CA TRP A 24 -17.65 -3.06 -16.89
C TRP A 24 -16.40 -3.32 -16.01
N MET A 25 -15.38 -3.98 -16.56
CA MET A 25 -14.11 -4.21 -15.83
C MET A 25 -13.36 -2.89 -15.55
N TRP A 26 -13.40 -1.96 -16.49
CA TRP A 26 -12.85 -0.62 -16.29
C TRP A 26 -13.57 0.08 -15.13
N MET A 27 -14.90 0.01 -15.09
CA MET A 27 -15.69 0.58 -13.98
C MET A 27 -15.35 -0.08 -12.64
N CYS A 28 -15.25 -1.42 -12.60
CA CYS A 28 -14.84 -2.16 -11.40
C CYS A 28 -13.43 -1.76 -10.93
N GLY A 29 -12.49 -1.63 -11.85
CA GLY A 29 -11.13 -1.21 -11.55
C GLY A 29 -11.07 0.20 -10.96
N LEU A 30 -11.78 1.14 -11.59
CA LEU A 30 -11.88 2.52 -11.08
C LEU A 30 -12.55 2.57 -9.69
N SER A 31 -13.64 1.82 -9.51
CA SER A 31 -14.35 1.75 -8.23
C SER A 31 -13.46 1.19 -7.12
N LEU A 32 -12.75 0.11 -7.40
CA LEU A 32 -11.80 -0.50 -6.45
C LEU A 32 -10.72 0.50 -6.03
N GLY A 33 -10.15 1.19 -6.98
CA GLY A 33 -9.13 2.18 -6.69
C GLY A 33 -9.68 3.41 -5.98
N ALA A 34 -10.82 3.93 -6.40
CA ALA A 34 -11.47 5.08 -5.76
C ALA A 34 -11.83 4.79 -4.29
N LEU A 35 -12.31 3.59 -4.00
CA LEU A 35 -12.58 3.16 -2.63
C LEU A 35 -11.31 2.96 -1.79
N SER A 36 -10.24 2.49 -2.40
CA SER A 36 -8.97 2.24 -1.70
C SER A 36 -8.19 3.51 -1.39
N LEU A 37 -8.31 4.54 -2.23
CA LEU A 37 -7.58 5.81 -2.12
C LEU A 37 -7.76 6.54 -0.78
N PRO A 38 -8.99 6.75 -0.27
CA PRO A 38 -9.19 7.43 1.01
C PRO A 38 -8.48 6.71 2.15
N PHE A 39 -8.57 5.38 2.19
CA PHE A 39 -7.91 4.57 3.21
C PHE A 39 -6.38 4.63 3.09
N TRP A 40 -5.85 4.64 1.87
CA TRP A 40 -4.43 4.83 1.63
C TRP A 40 -3.95 6.20 2.11
N ILE A 41 -4.70 7.26 1.82
CA ILE A 41 -4.40 8.62 2.29
C ILE A 41 -4.45 8.68 3.81
N VAL A 42 -5.51 8.16 4.43
CA VAL A 42 -5.65 8.12 5.90
C VAL A 42 -4.50 7.34 6.54
N ALA A 43 -4.17 6.15 6.01
CA ALA A 43 -3.04 5.37 6.50
C ALA A 43 -1.73 6.15 6.43
N ARG A 44 -1.50 6.88 5.33
CA ARG A 44 -0.31 7.70 5.12
C ARG A 44 -0.25 8.89 6.07
N LEU A 45 -1.38 9.54 6.35
CA LEU A 45 -1.48 10.64 7.31
C LEU A 45 -1.27 10.14 8.75
N GLN A 46 -1.85 8.99 9.11
CA GLN A 46 -1.69 8.39 10.43
C GLN A 46 -0.23 7.99 10.72
N LEU A 47 0.48 7.51 9.72
CA LEU A 47 1.91 7.22 9.86
C LEU A 47 2.75 8.51 9.95
N GLY A 48 2.32 9.58 9.30
CA GLY A 48 2.86 10.93 9.42
C GLY A 48 4.40 10.98 9.30
N ARG A 49 5.06 11.54 10.32
CA ARG A 49 6.52 11.66 10.39
C ARG A 49 7.24 10.34 10.63
N SER A 50 6.53 9.32 11.12
CA SER A 50 7.08 7.96 11.29
C SER A 50 7.24 7.23 9.96
N PHE A 51 6.67 7.77 8.87
CA PHE A 51 6.84 7.23 7.54
C PHE A 51 8.22 7.58 6.99
N THR A 52 9.13 6.64 7.06
CA THR A 52 10.42 6.70 6.38
C THR A 52 10.48 5.57 5.36
N VAL A 53 11.06 5.84 4.19
CA VAL A 53 11.31 4.83 3.15
C VAL A 53 12.38 3.84 3.61
N ARG A 54 13.23 4.28 4.53
CA ARG A 54 14.10 3.40 5.32
C ARG A 54 13.32 2.93 6.53
N ALA A 55 13.46 1.67 6.89
CA ALA A 55 12.89 1.08 8.10
C ALA A 55 13.60 1.68 9.33
N GLU A 56 13.27 2.94 9.65
CA GLU A 56 13.72 3.62 10.86
C GLU A 56 12.56 3.63 11.85
N ALA A 57 12.76 2.97 12.98
CA ALA A 57 11.76 2.90 14.03
C ALA A 57 11.82 4.18 14.87
N ARG A 58 11.06 5.22 14.48
CA ARG A 58 10.93 6.45 15.28
C ARG A 58 9.81 6.36 16.31
N HIS A 59 8.65 5.86 15.88
CA HIS A 59 7.48 5.67 16.75
C HIS A 59 6.65 4.50 16.26
N LEU A 60 6.18 3.67 17.19
CA LEU A 60 5.23 2.60 16.91
C LEU A 60 3.82 3.20 16.83
N VAL A 61 3.27 3.28 15.61
CA VAL A 61 1.91 3.77 15.39
C VAL A 61 0.93 2.62 15.56
N THR A 62 0.09 2.71 16.60
CA THR A 62 -0.89 1.67 16.98
C THR A 62 -2.33 2.16 16.96
N ARG A 63 -2.61 3.32 16.34
CA ARG A 63 -3.92 3.97 16.31
C ARG A 63 -4.56 3.94 14.93
N GLY A 64 -5.89 4.14 14.87
CA GLY A 64 -6.62 4.21 13.62
C GLY A 64 -6.56 2.91 12.81
N LEU A 65 -6.22 2.99 11.53
CA LEU A 65 -6.06 1.80 10.67
C LEU A 65 -4.97 0.85 11.18
N TYR A 66 -3.92 1.39 11.80
CA TYR A 66 -2.84 0.61 12.40
C TYR A 66 -3.23 -0.10 13.69
N ALA A 67 -4.40 0.17 14.25
CA ALA A 67 -4.90 -0.59 15.40
C ALA A 67 -5.28 -2.04 15.04
N ARG A 68 -5.62 -2.28 13.78
CA ARG A 68 -6.04 -3.61 13.28
C ARG A 68 -5.15 -4.17 12.20
N LEU A 69 -4.59 -3.31 11.34
CA LEU A 69 -3.75 -3.69 10.19
C LEU A 69 -2.31 -3.23 10.45
N ARG A 70 -1.34 -4.13 10.32
CA ARG A 70 0.09 -3.77 10.47
C ARG A 70 0.62 -2.95 9.29
N HIS A 71 0.12 -3.25 8.10
CA HIS A 71 0.60 -2.66 6.86
C HIS A 71 -0.52 -2.03 6.00
N PRO A 72 -1.37 -1.13 6.56
CA PRO A 72 -2.51 -0.58 5.81
C PRO A 72 -2.09 0.20 4.57
N ILE A 73 -0.94 0.89 4.59
CA ILE A 73 -0.40 1.59 3.42
C ILE A 73 -0.12 0.61 2.27
N TYR A 74 0.43 -0.57 2.56
CA TYR A 74 0.75 -1.56 1.52
C TYR A 74 -0.52 -2.21 0.97
N ILE A 75 -1.50 -2.48 1.82
CA ILE A 75 -2.78 -3.09 1.42
C ILE A 75 -3.56 -2.12 0.54
N PHE A 76 -3.86 -0.94 1.03
CA PHE A 76 -4.70 0.01 0.29
C PHE A 76 -3.99 0.63 -0.91
N GLY A 77 -2.69 0.87 -0.83
CA GLY A 77 -1.88 1.27 -1.97
C GLY A 77 -1.83 0.17 -3.04
N GLY A 78 -1.67 -1.07 -2.62
CA GLY A 78 -1.71 -2.24 -3.51
C GLY A 78 -3.05 -2.38 -4.22
N LEU A 79 -4.17 -2.26 -3.49
CA LEU A 79 -5.51 -2.30 -4.05
C LEU A 79 -5.78 -1.14 -5.02
N ALA A 80 -5.28 0.04 -4.72
CA ALA A 80 -5.43 1.19 -5.61
C ALA A 80 -4.68 1.00 -6.94
N TYR A 81 -3.46 0.47 -6.92
CA TYR A 81 -2.74 0.11 -8.15
C TYR A 81 -3.39 -1.06 -8.89
N LEU A 82 -3.85 -2.08 -8.15
CA LEU A 82 -4.59 -3.22 -8.71
C LEU A 82 -5.82 -2.72 -9.49
N GLY A 83 -6.57 -1.78 -8.90
CA GLY A 83 -7.72 -1.16 -9.55
C GLY A 83 -7.35 -0.45 -10.85
N ALA A 84 -6.26 0.32 -10.86
CA ALA A 84 -5.80 1.01 -12.06
C ALA A 84 -5.35 0.05 -13.17
N PHE A 85 -4.60 -1.00 -12.84
CA PHE A 85 -4.18 -2.02 -13.83
C PHE A 85 -5.36 -2.86 -14.33
N LEU A 86 -6.35 -3.15 -13.48
CA LEU A 86 -7.59 -3.80 -13.88
C LEU A 86 -8.38 -2.91 -14.86
N ALA A 87 -8.43 -1.61 -14.61
CA ALA A 87 -9.07 -0.64 -15.51
C ALA A 87 -8.36 -0.54 -16.86
N LEU A 88 -7.04 -0.65 -16.90
CA LEU A 88 -6.26 -0.70 -18.14
C LEU A 88 -6.49 -2.00 -18.94
N GLN A 89 -6.97 -3.07 -18.29
CA GLN A 89 -7.17 -4.40 -18.89
C GLN A 89 -5.92 -4.97 -19.58
N ASN A 90 -4.76 -4.53 -19.15
CA ASN A 90 -3.49 -5.08 -19.60
C ASN A 90 -3.03 -6.18 -18.64
N TRP A 91 -3.41 -7.42 -18.97
CA TRP A 91 -3.14 -8.58 -18.12
C TRP A 91 -1.67 -8.83 -17.86
N GLY A 92 -0.82 -8.57 -18.85
CA GLY A 92 0.64 -8.70 -18.69
C GLY A 92 1.18 -7.73 -17.65
N MET A 93 0.77 -6.47 -17.69
CA MET A 93 1.13 -5.47 -16.69
C MET A 93 0.56 -5.79 -15.31
N LEU A 94 -0.67 -6.31 -15.26
CA LEU A 94 -1.31 -6.71 -14.01
C LEU A 94 -0.54 -7.83 -13.32
N VAL A 95 -0.18 -8.89 -14.04
CA VAL A 95 0.60 -10.02 -13.52
C VAL A 95 1.99 -9.55 -13.08
N ALA A 96 2.69 -8.77 -13.91
CA ALA A 96 3.99 -8.21 -13.56
C ALA A 96 3.93 -7.35 -12.29
N TYR A 97 2.89 -6.50 -12.16
CA TYR A 97 2.66 -5.71 -10.96
C TYR A 97 2.42 -6.59 -9.73
N LEU A 98 1.59 -7.62 -9.81
CA LEU A 98 1.31 -8.51 -8.70
C LEU A 98 2.57 -9.24 -8.22
N MET A 99 3.34 -9.80 -9.14
CA MET A 99 4.62 -10.44 -8.81
C MET A 99 5.60 -9.46 -8.15
N PHE A 100 5.78 -8.28 -8.75
CA PHE A 100 6.63 -7.24 -8.20
C PHE A 100 6.17 -6.78 -6.81
N SER A 101 4.86 -6.57 -6.62
CA SER A 101 4.27 -6.15 -5.35
C SER A 101 4.50 -7.18 -4.25
N VAL A 102 4.27 -8.46 -4.53
CA VAL A 102 4.49 -9.54 -3.54
C VAL A 102 5.96 -9.59 -3.12
N LEU A 103 6.88 -9.51 -4.07
CA LEU A 103 8.32 -9.53 -3.79
C LEU A 103 8.76 -8.31 -2.98
N VAL A 104 8.44 -7.10 -3.47
CA VAL A 104 8.91 -5.85 -2.86
C VAL A 104 8.25 -5.62 -1.49
N GLN A 105 6.94 -5.82 -1.40
CA GLN A 105 6.22 -5.62 -0.13
C GLN A 105 6.61 -6.71 0.88
N GLY A 106 6.80 -7.95 0.45
CA GLY A 106 7.30 -9.02 1.31
C GLY A 106 8.70 -8.74 1.87
N MET A 107 9.62 -8.25 1.04
CA MET A 107 10.95 -7.85 1.50
C MET A 107 10.90 -6.65 2.46
N ARG A 108 10.07 -5.64 2.16
CA ARG A 108 9.87 -4.47 3.03
C ARG A 108 9.28 -4.87 4.38
N ALA A 109 8.22 -5.68 4.38
CA ALA A 109 7.58 -6.15 5.60
C ALA A 109 8.54 -6.94 6.50
N ARG A 110 9.39 -7.80 5.92
CA ARG A 110 10.43 -8.52 6.66
C ARG A 110 11.47 -7.59 7.30
N ARG A 111 11.95 -6.59 6.54
CA ARG A 111 12.89 -5.60 7.08
C ARG A 111 12.27 -4.73 8.17
N GLU A 112 11.05 -4.28 7.95
CA GLU A 112 10.28 -3.50 8.93
C GLU A 112 10.08 -4.31 10.22
N TYR A 113 9.74 -5.60 10.11
CA TYR A 113 9.62 -6.50 11.24
C TYR A 113 10.91 -6.53 12.08
N GLN A 114 12.04 -6.77 11.44
CA GLN A 114 13.34 -6.85 12.13
C GLN A 114 13.70 -5.55 12.85
N VAL A 115 13.49 -4.41 12.18
CA VAL A 115 13.79 -3.08 12.74
C VAL A 115 12.85 -2.71 13.89
N LEU A 116 11.55 -2.97 13.74
CA LEU A 116 10.56 -2.69 14.78
C LEU A 116 10.74 -3.60 16.00
N GLU A 117 11.05 -4.88 15.78
CA GLU A 117 11.30 -5.81 16.88
C GLU A 117 12.59 -5.47 17.63
N ALA A 118 13.64 -5.08 16.93
CA ALA A 118 14.88 -4.63 17.55
C ALA A 118 14.72 -3.32 18.35
N ALA A 119 13.87 -2.40 17.88
CA ALA A 119 13.66 -1.10 18.52
C ALA A 119 12.65 -1.12 19.66
N PHE A 120 11.58 -1.91 19.55
CA PHE A 120 10.43 -1.88 20.48
C PHE A 120 10.23 -3.21 21.26
N GLY A 121 10.93 -4.27 20.90
CA GLY A 121 10.95 -5.55 21.61
C GLY A 121 9.54 -6.07 21.95
N GLN A 122 9.25 -6.20 23.25
CA GLN A 122 7.98 -6.76 23.73
C GLN A 122 6.77 -5.93 23.30
N ALA A 123 6.87 -4.61 23.30
CA ALA A 123 5.76 -3.73 22.86
C ALA A 123 5.34 -4.00 21.42
N TYR A 124 6.31 -4.30 20.54
CA TYR A 124 6.01 -4.68 19.16
C TYR A 124 5.40 -6.09 19.06
N ARG A 125 5.85 -7.05 19.85
CA ARG A 125 5.26 -8.40 19.89
C ARG A 125 3.82 -8.37 20.35
N ASP A 126 3.49 -7.58 21.39
CA ASP A 126 2.14 -7.38 21.89
C ASP A 126 1.24 -6.68 20.87
N TYR A 127 1.78 -5.68 20.16
CA TYR A 127 1.09 -5.04 19.03
C TYR A 127 0.79 -6.04 17.92
N ARG A 128 1.77 -6.87 17.55
CA ARG A 128 1.62 -7.89 16.52
C ARG A 128 0.57 -8.94 16.85
N SER A 129 0.42 -9.33 18.12
CA SER A 129 -0.59 -10.31 18.54
C SER A 129 -2.02 -9.81 18.43
N ARG A 130 -2.21 -8.46 18.40
CA ARG A 130 -3.53 -7.80 18.32
C ARG A 130 -3.89 -7.31 16.92
N THR A 131 -2.98 -7.42 15.96
CA THR A 131 -3.15 -6.89 14.60
C THR A 131 -3.13 -7.99 13.56
N TRP A 132 -3.88 -7.76 12.46
CA TRP A 132 -3.95 -8.64 11.31
C TRP A 132 -2.95 -8.15 10.26
N PHE A 133 -2.17 -9.08 9.68
CA PHE A 133 -1.18 -8.81 8.61
C PHE A 133 -0.15 -7.72 8.89
#